data_dc560119661a552a7a5ffbaa7d6003e4
#
_entry.id   dc560119661a552a7a5ffbaa7d6003e4
#
_cell.length_a   1.000
_cell.length_b   1.000
_cell.length_c   1.000
_cell.angle_alpha   90.00
_cell.angle_beta   90.00
_cell.angle_gamma   90.00
#
_symmetry.space_group_name_H-M   'P 1'
#
loop_
_entity.id
_entity.type
_entity.pdbx_description
1 polymer ?
#
loop_
_entity_poly.entity_id
_entity_poly.type
_entity_poly.pdbx_seq_one_letter_code
_entity_poly.pdbx_strand_id
1 'polypeptide(L)'
;MNPATPSSPPPQAPVPARAPVLDLGALHPAVAGSAPETWYDRTRRRVADFLPMGLLLILALATGWLVHNMPKEEGPRAAPPASEPDYYMRDFRIRSYDGQGALHNDITAVYGEHLPVDDTIHARTVQGYSQDSRGADIRSTADRAISDRKGDDVRLFDHVHVVRTAPPAPGASRPAEPLGFAGDFLHILRRGERISSDQPVRITRGTDVMTGSGLDYTGESKVLEVRGRVHATILPASAAR
;
A
#
# COMPACT_ATOMS: atom_id res chain seq x y z
N MET A 1 52.95 51.00 -39.06
CA MET A 1 53.29 51.46 -40.43
C MET A 1 52.10 51.21 -41.33
N ASN A 2 51.60 52.32 -41.63
CA ASN A 2 50.89 52.72 -42.82
C ASN A 2 49.40 52.68 -42.95
N PRO A 3 48.94 53.62 -43.79
CA PRO A 3 47.98 54.62 -43.31
C PRO A 3 46.61 54.46 -43.95
N ALA A 4 45.70 55.21 -43.38
CA ALA A 4 44.34 55.38 -43.82
C ALA A 4 44.22 56.10 -45.19
N THR A 5 43.24 55.72 -45.97
CA THR A 5 42.76 56.49 -47.09
C THR A 5 41.28 56.87 -46.87
N PRO A 6 40.90 58.11 -47.20
CA PRO A 6 39.56 58.62 -46.85
C PRO A 6 38.54 58.27 -47.94
N SER A 7 37.36 57.89 -47.50
CA SER A 7 36.23 57.63 -48.40
C SER A 7 35.45 58.90 -48.71
N SER A 8 35.15 59.11 -49.97
CA SER A 8 34.34 60.16 -50.50
C SER A 8 32.87 60.12 -50.12
N PRO A 9 32.19 61.28 -50.12
CA PRO A 9 30.73 61.31 -49.70
C PRO A 9 29.87 60.90 -50.94
N PRO A 10 28.69 60.34 -50.64
CA PRO A 10 27.73 59.88 -51.64
C PRO A 10 26.97 61.03 -52.27
N PRO A 11 26.47 60.88 -53.53
CA PRO A 11 25.74 61.90 -54.25
C PRO A 11 24.32 62.16 -53.67
N GLN A 12 23.93 63.44 -53.70
CA GLN A 12 22.59 63.87 -53.26
C GLN A 12 21.55 63.50 -54.35
N ALA A 13 20.47 62.89 -53.86
CA ALA A 13 19.29 62.57 -54.65
C ALA A 13 18.43 63.83 -54.93
N PRO A 14 17.75 63.89 -56.07
CA PRO A 14 16.96 65.07 -56.49
C PRO A 14 15.65 65.16 -55.60
N VAL A 15 15.31 66.42 -55.32
CA VAL A 15 14.10 66.83 -54.59
C VAL A 15 12.86 66.56 -55.46
N PRO A 16 11.85 65.84 -54.97
CA PRO A 16 10.62 65.67 -55.74
C PRO A 16 9.75 66.88 -55.68
N ALA A 17 9.12 67.17 -56.80
CA ALA A 17 8.24 68.29 -57.07
C ALA A 17 7.01 68.27 -56.17
N ARG A 18 6.62 69.42 -55.73
CA ARG A 18 5.48 69.67 -54.85
C ARG A 18 4.17 69.36 -55.57
N ALA A 19 3.42 68.34 -55.10
CA ALA A 19 2.09 68.03 -55.60
C ALA A 19 1.07 69.07 -55.16
N PRO A 20 0.02 69.33 -55.92
CA PRO A 20 -1.00 70.33 -55.56
C PRO A 20 -1.80 69.87 -54.37
N VAL A 21 -1.99 70.83 -53.48
CA VAL A 21 -2.85 70.64 -52.27
C VAL A 21 -4.29 70.61 -52.74
N LEU A 22 -4.93 69.44 -52.66
CA LEU A 22 -6.36 69.28 -52.81
C LEU A 22 -7.03 69.87 -51.55
N ASP A 23 -7.84 70.90 -51.72
CA ASP A 23 -8.68 71.47 -50.71
C ASP A 23 -9.83 70.48 -50.33
N LEU A 24 -9.70 69.85 -49.18
CA LEU A 24 -10.68 68.95 -48.63
C LEU A 24 -11.75 69.62 -47.73
N GLY A 25 -11.94 70.91 -47.95
CA GLY A 25 -12.87 71.76 -47.15
C GLY A 25 -14.38 71.51 -47.35
N ALA A 26 -14.79 70.52 -48.13
CA ALA A 26 -16.20 70.34 -48.49
C ALA A 26 -16.82 68.94 -48.15
N LEU A 27 -16.21 68.18 -47.26
CA LEU A 27 -16.86 66.95 -46.78
C LEU A 27 -17.33 67.20 -45.33
N HIS A 28 -18.45 67.86 -45.21
CA HIS A 28 -19.27 67.83 -44.00
C HIS A 28 -19.78 66.30 -43.90
N PRO A 29 -19.50 65.59 -42.83
CA PRO A 29 -20.19 64.33 -42.67
C PRO A 29 -21.66 64.70 -42.38
N ALA A 30 -22.54 64.24 -43.27
CA ALA A 30 -23.97 64.23 -43.01
C ALA A 30 -24.18 63.56 -41.64
N VAL A 31 -24.70 64.29 -40.69
CA VAL A 31 -25.19 63.77 -39.47
C VAL A 31 -26.26 62.76 -39.83
N ALA A 32 -25.90 61.49 -39.88
CA ALA A 32 -26.87 60.42 -39.99
C ALA A 32 -27.79 60.55 -38.78
N GLY A 33 -29.02 60.99 -39.05
CA GLY A 33 -30.07 61.06 -38.03
C GLY A 33 -30.16 59.67 -37.37
N SER A 34 -29.99 59.67 -36.08
CA SER A 34 -30.23 58.49 -35.27
C SER A 34 -31.64 57.99 -35.56
N ALA A 35 -31.73 56.87 -36.23
CA ALA A 35 -33.00 56.17 -36.38
C ALA A 35 -33.64 56.00 -34.99
N PRO A 36 -34.94 56.20 -34.85
CA PRO A 36 -35.59 56.06 -33.54
C PRO A 36 -35.36 54.65 -33.02
N GLU A 37 -34.67 54.55 -31.88
CA GLU A 37 -34.47 53.28 -31.20
C GLU A 37 -35.84 52.65 -30.97
N THR A 38 -36.11 51.58 -31.67
CA THR A 38 -37.34 50.79 -31.54
C THR A 38 -37.42 50.26 -30.12
N TRP A 39 -38.60 50.27 -29.52
CA TRP A 39 -38.82 49.72 -28.18
C TRP A 39 -38.19 48.35 -27.97
N TYR A 40 -37.98 47.59 -29.06
CA TYR A 40 -37.32 46.29 -29.13
C TYR A 40 -35.81 46.39 -28.75
N ASP A 41 -35.12 47.45 -29.15
CA ASP A 41 -33.70 47.61 -28.86
C ASP A 41 -33.47 47.98 -27.39
N ARG A 42 -34.38 48.76 -26.78
CA ARG A 42 -34.32 49.06 -25.33
C ARG A 42 -34.60 47.86 -24.45
N THR A 43 -35.54 46.96 -24.84
CA THR A 43 -35.83 45.74 -24.12
C THR A 43 -34.70 44.76 -24.26
N ARG A 44 -34.11 44.65 -25.45
CA ARG A 44 -32.98 43.74 -25.71
C ARG A 44 -31.72 44.13 -24.91
N ARG A 45 -31.42 45.42 -24.81
CA ARG A 45 -30.31 45.92 -23.97
C ARG A 45 -30.56 45.62 -22.51
N ARG A 46 -31.74 45.90 -21.97
CA ARG A 46 -32.09 45.56 -20.59
C ARG A 46 -32.03 44.08 -20.28
N VAL A 47 -32.51 43.26 -21.20
CA VAL A 47 -32.42 41.81 -21.06
C VAL A 47 -30.96 41.36 -21.10
N ALA A 48 -30.12 41.94 -21.99
CA ALA A 48 -28.69 41.61 -22.05
C ALA A 48 -27.93 42.00 -20.76
N ASP A 49 -28.31 43.15 -20.14
CA ASP A 49 -27.69 43.58 -18.89
C ASP A 49 -28.07 42.70 -17.69
N PHE A 50 -29.24 42.08 -17.69
CA PHE A 50 -29.71 41.19 -16.62
C PHE A 50 -29.39 39.70 -16.91
N LEU A 51 -28.98 39.36 -18.14
CA LEU A 51 -28.68 37.97 -18.54
C LEU A 51 -27.58 37.33 -17.69
N PRO A 52 -26.45 38.00 -17.41
CA PRO A 52 -25.42 37.42 -16.54
C PRO A 52 -25.93 37.21 -15.11
N MET A 53 -26.73 38.12 -14.60
CA MET A 53 -27.30 38.02 -13.25
C MET A 53 -28.34 36.90 -13.16
N GLY A 54 -29.16 36.74 -14.21
CA GLY A 54 -30.10 35.63 -14.32
C GLY A 54 -29.40 34.28 -14.39
N LEU A 55 -28.30 34.19 -15.16
CA LEU A 55 -27.47 32.97 -15.27
C LEU A 55 -26.85 32.62 -13.92
N LEU A 56 -26.30 33.56 -13.21
CA LEU A 56 -25.75 33.35 -11.86
C LEU A 56 -26.81 32.89 -10.87
N LEU A 57 -28.03 33.47 -10.95
CA LEU A 57 -29.14 33.03 -10.11
C LEU A 57 -29.54 31.56 -10.40
N ILE A 58 -29.66 31.22 -11.68
CA ILE A 58 -29.96 29.82 -12.08
C ILE A 58 -28.85 28.89 -11.60
N LEU A 59 -27.60 29.29 -11.77
CA LEU A 59 -26.45 28.47 -11.31
C LEU A 59 -26.47 28.30 -9.77
N ALA A 60 -26.75 29.38 -9.04
CA ALA A 60 -26.86 29.33 -7.58
C ALA A 60 -28.02 28.43 -7.12
N LEU A 61 -29.18 28.54 -7.79
CA LEU A 61 -30.32 27.66 -7.49
C LEU A 61 -30.03 26.20 -7.84
N ALA A 62 -29.39 25.94 -8.98
CA ALA A 62 -28.98 24.59 -9.38
C ALA A 62 -27.96 23.98 -8.40
N THR A 63 -26.97 24.77 -7.99
CA THR A 63 -25.98 24.33 -7.00
C THR A 63 -26.64 24.10 -5.64
N GLY A 64 -27.52 24.99 -5.19
CA GLY A 64 -28.27 24.81 -3.96
C GLY A 64 -29.17 23.60 -3.97
N TRP A 65 -29.83 23.33 -5.10
CA TRP A 65 -30.64 22.13 -5.30
C TRP A 65 -29.79 20.87 -5.29
N LEU A 66 -28.61 20.90 -5.97
CA LEU A 66 -27.67 19.78 -5.98
C LEU A 66 -27.16 19.46 -4.57
N VAL A 67 -26.75 20.48 -3.81
CA VAL A 67 -26.30 20.32 -2.42
C VAL A 67 -27.43 19.79 -1.52
N HIS A 68 -28.67 20.26 -1.75
CA HIS A 68 -29.82 19.79 -0.97
C HIS A 68 -30.22 18.35 -1.31
N ASN A 69 -30.07 17.94 -2.56
CA ASN A 69 -30.35 16.59 -3.03
C ASN A 69 -29.13 15.65 -3.05
N MET A 70 -27.94 16.12 -2.65
CA MET A 70 -26.86 15.17 -2.38
C MET A 70 -27.37 14.20 -1.32
N PRO A 71 -27.23 12.87 -1.58
CA PRO A 71 -27.45 11.90 -0.52
C PRO A 71 -26.59 12.36 0.66
N LYS A 72 -27.24 12.74 1.76
CA LYS A 72 -26.49 12.94 3.00
C LYS A 72 -25.74 11.64 3.19
N GLU A 73 -24.40 11.71 3.15
CA GLU A 73 -23.61 10.58 3.60
C GLU A 73 -24.29 10.11 4.88
N GLU A 74 -24.87 8.91 4.83
CA GLU A 74 -25.38 8.28 6.03
C GLU A 74 -24.24 8.45 7.03
N GLY A 75 -24.51 9.21 8.10
CA GLY A 75 -23.50 9.45 9.13
C GLY A 75 -22.83 8.14 9.48
N PRO A 76 -21.57 8.12 9.93
CA PRO A 76 -20.73 6.94 9.96
C PRO A 76 -21.58 5.72 10.27
N ARG A 77 -21.74 4.88 9.22
CA ARG A 77 -22.52 3.63 9.27
C ARG A 77 -22.13 3.01 10.58
N ALA A 78 -23.09 2.83 11.51
CA ALA A 78 -22.80 2.30 12.83
C ALA A 78 -21.78 1.21 12.62
N ALA A 79 -20.54 1.42 13.13
CA ALA A 79 -19.46 0.49 12.90
C ALA A 79 -20.04 -0.90 13.20
N PRO A 80 -19.87 -1.89 12.30
CA PRO A 80 -20.37 -3.23 12.54
C PRO A 80 -19.97 -3.59 13.96
N PRO A 81 -20.84 -4.26 14.73
CA PRO A 81 -20.53 -4.59 16.12
C PRO A 81 -19.11 -5.15 16.14
N ALA A 82 -18.28 -4.63 17.04
CA ALA A 82 -16.82 -4.84 17.05
C ALA A 82 -16.38 -6.32 16.96
N SER A 83 -17.32 -7.22 17.09
CA SER A 83 -17.17 -8.68 16.98
C SER A 83 -17.43 -9.24 15.57
N GLU A 84 -17.87 -8.43 14.60
CA GLU A 84 -18.10 -8.91 13.24
C GLU A 84 -16.88 -8.63 12.35
N PRO A 85 -16.46 -9.63 11.53
CA PRO A 85 -15.40 -9.45 10.57
C PRO A 85 -15.78 -8.35 9.56
N ASP A 86 -14.85 -7.45 9.26
CA ASP A 86 -15.03 -6.43 8.22
C ASP A 86 -14.70 -6.95 6.82
N TYR A 87 -13.86 -7.99 6.73
CA TYR A 87 -13.64 -8.74 5.51
C TYR A 87 -13.28 -10.20 5.79
N TYR A 88 -13.46 -11.04 4.78
CA TYR A 88 -13.03 -12.44 4.78
C TYR A 88 -12.40 -12.83 3.45
N MET A 89 -11.54 -13.84 3.50
CA MET A 89 -10.85 -14.39 2.34
C MET A 89 -11.05 -15.91 2.31
N ARG A 90 -11.10 -16.48 1.10
CA ARG A 90 -11.15 -17.94 0.89
C ARG A 90 -10.05 -18.37 -0.05
N ASP A 91 -9.45 -19.53 0.23
CA ASP A 91 -8.40 -20.13 -0.60
C ASP A 91 -7.33 -19.11 -1.01
N PHE A 92 -6.81 -18.38 -0.02
CA PHE A 92 -5.91 -17.26 -0.27
C PHE A 92 -4.44 -17.62 -0.05
N ARG A 93 -3.59 -16.84 -0.68
CA ARG A 93 -2.14 -16.90 -0.50
C ARG A 93 -1.58 -15.49 -0.33
N ILE A 94 -0.83 -15.30 0.75
CA ILE A 94 -0.14 -14.04 1.05
C ILE A 94 1.35 -14.26 0.91
N ARG A 95 2.01 -13.44 0.11
CA ARG A 95 3.46 -13.43 -0.03
C ARG A 95 4.01 -12.10 0.38
N SER A 96 5.04 -12.10 1.21
CA SER A 96 5.81 -10.92 1.54
C SER A 96 7.25 -11.08 1.08
N TYR A 97 7.82 -9.98 0.63
CA TYR A 97 9.17 -9.91 0.10
C TYR A 97 9.98 -8.95 0.96
N ASP A 98 11.27 -9.19 1.07
CA ASP A 98 12.19 -8.28 1.74
C ASP A 98 12.50 -7.05 0.87
N GLY A 99 13.29 -6.11 1.41
CA GLY A 99 13.70 -4.90 0.68
C GLY A 99 14.59 -5.15 -0.55
N GLN A 100 15.04 -6.38 -0.77
CA GLN A 100 15.85 -6.82 -1.91
C GLN A 100 15.02 -7.63 -2.92
N GLY A 101 13.72 -7.86 -2.63
CA GLY A 101 12.81 -8.61 -3.49
C GLY A 101 12.87 -10.13 -3.32
N ALA A 102 13.59 -10.63 -2.30
CA ALA A 102 13.57 -12.06 -1.98
C ALA A 102 12.31 -12.42 -1.20
N LEU A 103 11.75 -13.61 -1.46
CA LEU A 103 10.57 -14.12 -0.76
C LEU A 103 10.90 -14.32 0.72
N HIS A 104 10.21 -13.58 1.58
CA HIS A 104 10.40 -13.67 3.03
C HIS A 104 9.37 -14.56 3.71
N ASN A 105 8.09 -14.38 3.37
CA ASN A 105 7.00 -15.24 3.87
C ASN A 105 6.07 -15.64 2.72
N ASP A 106 5.53 -16.85 2.83
CA ASP A 106 4.51 -17.39 1.94
C ASP A 106 3.49 -18.16 2.79
N ILE A 107 2.29 -17.63 2.92
CA ILE A 107 1.23 -18.16 3.77
C ILE A 107 0.04 -18.50 2.90
N THR A 108 -0.47 -19.72 3.02
CA THR A 108 -1.70 -20.17 2.41
C THR A 108 -2.70 -20.59 3.48
N ALA A 109 -3.98 -20.29 3.26
CA ALA A 109 -5.05 -20.77 4.13
C ALA A 109 -6.35 -20.95 3.34
N VAL A 110 -7.19 -21.87 3.80
CA VAL A 110 -8.50 -22.14 3.17
C VAL A 110 -9.50 -21.03 3.51
N TYR A 111 -9.42 -20.47 4.69
CA TYR A 111 -10.30 -19.40 5.14
C TYR A 111 -9.57 -18.43 6.05
N GLY A 112 -9.91 -17.16 5.96
CA GLY A 112 -9.44 -16.11 6.85
C GLY A 112 -10.45 -15.00 6.99
N GLU A 113 -10.51 -14.41 8.17
CA GLU A 113 -11.37 -13.27 8.52
C GLU A 113 -10.57 -12.27 9.35
N HIS A 114 -10.84 -11.00 9.15
CA HIS A 114 -10.25 -9.92 9.94
C HIS A 114 -11.24 -9.37 10.94
N LEU A 115 -10.82 -9.27 12.19
CA LEU A 115 -11.59 -8.69 13.27
C LEU A 115 -11.07 -7.28 13.58
N PRO A 116 -11.87 -6.24 13.35
CA PRO A 116 -11.42 -4.85 13.56
C PRO A 116 -11.26 -4.47 15.03
N VAL A 117 -11.84 -5.24 15.96
CA VAL A 117 -11.81 -4.95 17.40
C VAL A 117 -10.40 -5.00 17.99
N ASP A 118 -9.60 -5.94 17.54
CA ASP A 118 -8.23 -6.18 18.01
C ASP A 118 -7.20 -6.17 16.84
N ASP A 119 -7.67 -5.82 15.65
CA ASP A 119 -6.87 -5.76 14.40
C ASP A 119 -6.15 -7.09 14.11
N THR A 120 -6.87 -8.21 14.34
CA THR A 120 -6.34 -9.56 14.15
C THR A 120 -6.94 -10.26 12.94
N ILE A 121 -6.14 -11.15 12.34
CA ILE A 121 -6.57 -12.06 11.28
C ILE A 121 -6.68 -13.46 11.86
N HIS A 122 -7.86 -14.05 11.77
CA HIS A 122 -8.13 -15.43 12.11
C HIS A 122 -8.13 -16.28 10.86
N ALA A 123 -7.32 -17.32 10.82
CA ALA A 123 -7.19 -18.19 9.64
C ALA A 123 -7.40 -19.65 9.99
N ARG A 124 -7.86 -20.45 9.02
CA ARG A 124 -8.08 -21.90 9.14
C ARG A 124 -7.33 -22.66 8.08
N THR A 125 -6.81 -23.83 8.46
CA THR A 125 -6.03 -24.73 7.61
C THR A 125 -4.86 -23.97 7.00
N VAL A 126 -3.94 -23.57 7.87
CA VAL A 126 -2.83 -22.67 7.55
C VAL A 126 -1.58 -23.47 7.20
N GLN A 127 -0.91 -23.07 6.14
CA GLN A 127 0.42 -23.51 5.79
C GLN A 127 1.30 -22.28 5.61
N GLY A 128 2.41 -22.22 6.31
CA GLY A 128 3.36 -21.13 6.27
C GLY A 128 4.74 -21.59 5.83
N TYR A 129 5.38 -20.76 5.03
CA TYR A 129 6.81 -20.82 4.75
C TYR A 129 7.41 -19.46 5.10
N SER A 130 8.53 -19.48 5.80
CA SER A 130 9.32 -18.27 6.05
C SER A 130 10.80 -18.59 6.08
N GLN A 131 11.64 -17.58 5.92
CA GLN A 131 13.07 -17.71 6.08
C GLN A 131 13.52 -16.84 7.26
N ASP A 132 14.34 -17.41 8.14
CA ASP A 132 14.91 -16.65 9.25
C ASP A 132 16.10 -15.79 8.80
N SER A 133 16.54 -14.88 9.66
CA SER A 133 17.67 -13.97 9.40
C SER A 133 19.00 -14.65 9.09
N ARG A 134 19.08 -15.97 9.27
CA ARG A 134 20.26 -16.80 9.00
C ARG A 134 20.09 -17.68 7.75
N GLY A 135 19.01 -17.48 7.01
CA GLY A 135 18.71 -18.23 5.80
C GLY A 135 18.17 -19.64 6.06
N ALA A 136 17.72 -19.95 7.28
CA ALA A 136 17.05 -21.21 7.54
C ALA A 136 15.60 -21.16 7.09
N ASP A 137 15.17 -22.21 6.40
CA ASP A 137 13.79 -22.40 5.98
C ASP A 137 12.93 -22.86 7.15
N ILE A 138 11.80 -22.22 7.36
CA ILE A 138 10.81 -22.58 8.38
C ILE A 138 9.51 -22.91 7.64
N ARG A 139 9.00 -24.11 7.86
CA ARG A 139 7.68 -24.52 7.39
C ARG A 139 6.79 -24.77 8.59
N SER A 140 5.58 -24.24 8.54
CA SER A 140 4.58 -24.41 9.59
C SER A 140 3.26 -24.86 9.02
N THR A 141 2.55 -25.69 9.78
CA THR A 141 1.15 -26.05 9.51
C THR A 141 0.37 -26.01 10.82
N ALA A 142 -0.89 -25.62 10.74
CA ALA A 142 -1.83 -25.60 11.86
C ALA A 142 -3.27 -25.63 11.34
N ASP A 143 -4.20 -26.12 12.16
CA ASP A 143 -5.61 -26.09 11.80
C ASP A 143 -6.18 -24.66 11.92
N ARG A 144 -5.68 -23.89 12.90
CA ARG A 144 -6.09 -22.49 13.13
C ARG A 144 -4.87 -21.60 13.42
N ALA A 145 -4.98 -20.36 13.00
CA ALA A 145 -4.00 -19.33 13.34
C ALA A 145 -4.71 -18.02 13.67
N ILE A 146 -4.13 -17.26 14.59
CA ILE A 146 -4.48 -15.87 14.87
C ILE A 146 -3.20 -15.07 14.75
N SER A 147 -3.24 -14.01 13.95
CA SER A 147 -2.10 -13.13 13.75
C SER A 147 -2.52 -11.67 13.85
N ASP A 148 -1.65 -10.83 14.37
CA ASP A 148 -1.77 -9.39 14.14
C ASP A 148 -1.56 -9.07 12.65
N ARG A 149 -1.92 -7.88 12.23
CA ARG A 149 -1.79 -7.43 10.83
C ARG A 149 -0.35 -7.48 10.31
N LYS A 150 0.64 -7.34 11.18
CA LYS A 150 2.06 -7.27 10.82
C LYS A 150 2.73 -8.65 10.79
N GLY A 151 2.10 -9.67 11.35
CA GLY A 151 2.70 -10.99 11.55
C GLY A 151 3.77 -11.00 12.65
N ASP A 152 3.71 -10.05 13.59
CA ASP A 152 4.66 -9.96 14.70
C ASP A 152 4.19 -10.76 15.91
N ASP A 153 2.88 -10.94 16.09
CA ASP A 153 2.24 -11.82 17.08
C ASP A 153 1.44 -12.88 16.33
N VAL A 154 1.89 -14.13 16.33
CA VAL A 154 1.24 -15.24 15.66
C VAL A 154 1.00 -16.37 16.65
N ARG A 155 -0.25 -16.81 16.77
CA ARG A 155 -0.67 -17.93 17.60
C ARG A 155 -1.23 -19.02 16.70
N LEU A 156 -0.62 -20.20 16.78
CA LEU A 156 -1.02 -21.39 16.04
C LEU A 156 -1.73 -22.36 17.00
N PHE A 157 -2.80 -22.96 16.52
CA PHE A 157 -3.62 -23.87 17.30
C PHE A 157 -3.95 -25.12 16.53
N ASP A 158 -4.03 -26.21 17.25
CA ASP A 158 -4.46 -27.55 16.83
C ASP A 158 -3.55 -28.13 15.74
N HIS A 159 -3.00 -29.28 16.02
CA HIS A 159 -2.10 -30.03 15.12
C HIS A 159 -0.96 -29.17 14.56
N VAL A 160 -0.35 -28.36 15.42
CA VAL A 160 0.74 -27.48 15.02
C VAL A 160 1.98 -28.30 14.73
N HIS A 161 2.53 -28.13 13.51
CA HIS A 161 3.83 -28.66 13.11
C HIS A 161 4.69 -27.52 12.56
N VAL A 162 5.91 -27.41 13.10
CA VAL A 162 6.90 -26.44 12.61
C VAL A 162 8.21 -27.17 12.38
N VAL A 163 8.78 -27.00 11.21
CA VAL A 163 10.08 -27.61 10.84
C VAL A 163 11.02 -26.51 10.39
N ARG A 164 12.14 -26.38 11.07
CA ARG A 164 13.23 -25.47 10.72
C ARG A 164 14.39 -26.26 10.13
N THR A 165 14.77 -25.95 8.91
CA THR A 165 15.91 -26.55 8.20
C THR A 165 16.97 -25.47 8.00
N ALA A 166 18.09 -25.60 8.69
CA ALA A 166 19.20 -24.66 8.53
C ALA A 166 19.95 -24.94 7.22
N PRO A 167 20.52 -23.92 6.56
CA PRO A 167 21.42 -24.13 5.45
C PRO A 167 22.63 -24.95 5.89
N PRO A 168 23.22 -25.73 4.98
CA PRO A 168 24.44 -26.49 5.31
C PRO A 168 25.56 -25.52 5.72
N ALA A 169 26.28 -25.89 6.76
CA ALA A 169 27.45 -25.09 7.16
C ALA A 169 28.52 -25.10 6.04
N PRO A 170 29.26 -24.01 5.83
CA PRO A 170 30.34 -23.98 4.85
C PRO A 170 31.32 -25.15 5.07
N GLY A 171 31.51 -25.99 4.07
CA GLY A 171 32.39 -27.15 4.15
C GLY A 171 31.79 -28.42 4.81
N ALA A 172 30.53 -28.38 5.23
CA ALA A 172 29.87 -29.55 5.80
C ALA A 172 29.49 -30.56 4.70
N SER A 173 29.89 -31.80 4.87
CA SER A 173 29.55 -32.91 3.96
C SER A 173 28.12 -33.44 4.13
N ARG A 174 27.40 -32.99 5.16
CA ARG A 174 26.01 -33.38 5.46
C ARG A 174 25.13 -32.15 5.69
N PRO A 175 23.89 -32.20 5.23
CA PRO A 175 22.90 -31.16 5.56
C PRO A 175 22.68 -31.13 7.08
N ALA A 176 22.37 -29.97 7.61
CA ALA A 176 21.99 -29.81 9.00
C ALA A 176 20.68 -30.57 9.27
N GLU A 177 20.64 -31.29 10.40
CA GLU A 177 19.44 -32.00 10.80
C GLU A 177 18.30 -31.01 11.07
N PRO A 178 17.11 -31.26 10.51
CA PRO A 178 15.97 -30.39 10.75
C PRO A 178 15.54 -30.42 12.22
N LEU A 179 15.17 -29.27 12.74
CA LEU A 179 14.56 -29.12 14.05
C LEU A 179 13.04 -29.06 13.87
N GLY A 180 12.33 -30.07 14.40
CA GLY A 180 10.89 -30.16 14.34
C GLY A 180 10.25 -29.81 15.68
N PHE A 181 9.09 -29.20 15.62
CA PHE A 181 8.18 -28.96 16.73
C PHE A 181 6.81 -29.54 16.36
N ALA A 182 6.16 -30.22 17.30
CA ALA A 182 4.77 -30.67 17.19
C ALA A 182 4.05 -30.47 18.52
N GLY A 183 2.80 -30.01 18.47
CA GLY A 183 1.97 -29.74 19.62
C GLY A 183 0.63 -29.16 19.22
N ASP A 184 -0.20 -28.79 20.18
CA ASP A 184 -1.51 -28.21 19.90
C ASP A 184 -1.56 -26.69 20.04
N PHE A 185 -0.47 -26.08 20.52
CA PHE A 185 -0.36 -24.63 20.63
C PHE A 185 1.08 -24.15 20.43
N LEU A 186 1.24 -23.04 19.73
CA LEU A 186 2.51 -22.34 19.60
C LEU A 186 2.27 -20.84 19.47
N HIS A 187 2.91 -20.06 20.31
CA HIS A 187 2.91 -18.61 20.27
C HIS A 187 4.26 -18.11 19.74
N ILE A 188 4.24 -17.36 18.66
CA ILE A 188 5.42 -16.82 17.98
C ILE A 188 5.34 -15.30 18.08
N LEU A 189 6.32 -14.69 18.75
CA LEU A 189 6.42 -13.25 18.91
C LEU A 189 7.62 -12.71 18.12
N ARG A 190 7.46 -11.50 17.56
CA ARG A 190 8.51 -10.78 16.84
C ARG A 190 9.21 -11.65 15.80
N ARG A 191 8.37 -12.30 14.97
CA ARG A 191 8.86 -13.15 13.86
C ARG A 191 9.84 -14.24 14.29
N GLY A 192 9.61 -14.84 15.45
CA GLY A 192 10.43 -15.94 15.95
C GLY A 192 11.58 -15.55 16.89
N GLU A 193 11.67 -14.29 17.30
CA GLU A 193 12.60 -13.92 18.39
C GLU A 193 12.20 -14.59 19.71
N ARG A 194 10.91 -14.81 19.94
CA ARG A 194 10.42 -15.58 21.04
C ARG A 194 9.35 -16.54 20.57
N ILE A 195 9.49 -17.80 20.97
CA ILE A 195 8.54 -18.88 20.69
C ILE A 195 8.21 -19.54 22.01
N SER A 196 6.92 -19.70 22.31
CA SER A 196 6.49 -20.31 23.56
C SER A 196 5.27 -21.20 23.36
N SER A 197 5.15 -22.22 24.22
CA SER A 197 3.97 -23.05 24.37
C SER A 197 3.76 -23.37 25.84
N ASP A 198 2.53 -23.30 26.30
CA ASP A 198 2.09 -23.74 27.62
C ASP A 198 1.39 -25.11 27.60
N GLN A 199 1.38 -25.74 26.43
CA GLN A 199 0.79 -27.05 26.20
C GLN A 199 1.86 -28.12 25.91
N PRO A 200 1.51 -29.43 25.98
CA PRO A 200 2.45 -30.49 25.66
C PRO A 200 3.10 -30.35 24.31
N VAL A 201 4.41 -30.51 24.30
CA VAL A 201 5.25 -30.34 23.08
C VAL A 201 6.09 -31.57 22.83
N ARG A 202 6.32 -31.82 21.54
CA ARG A 202 7.31 -32.80 21.05
C ARG A 202 8.30 -32.04 20.15
N ILE A 203 9.56 -32.16 20.48
CA ILE A 203 10.67 -31.56 19.71
C ILE A 203 11.49 -32.70 19.13
N THR A 204 11.83 -32.60 17.86
CA THR A 204 12.63 -33.60 17.15
C THR A 204 13.86 -32.96 16.50
N ARG A 205 14.99 -33.63 16.56
CA ARG A 205 16.20 -33.24 15.85
C ARG A 205 16.89 -34.50 15.31
N GLY A 206 16.75 -34.69 14.01
CA GLY A 206 17.15 -35.98 13.43
C GLY A 206 16.38 -37.13 14.06
N THR A 207 17.10 -38.06 14.74
CA THR A 207 16.52 -39.16 15.48
C THR A 207 16.22 -38.88 16.94
N ASP A 208 16.69 -37.74 17.44
CA ASP A 208 16.47 -37.35 18.84
C ASP A 208 15.05 -36.81 19.03
N VAL A 209 14.44 -37.19 20.13
CA VAL A 209 13.08 -36.76 20.50
C VAL A 209 13.08 -36.26 21.92
N MET A 210 12.51 -35.09 22.13
CA MET A 210 12.29 -34.53 23.44
C MET A 210 10.80 -34.16 23.59
N THR A 211 10.19 -34.46 24.71
CA THR A 211 8.83 -34.09 25.06
C THR A 211 8.80 -33.34 26.38
N GLY A 212 7.83 -32.45 26.53
CA GLY A 212 7.64 -31.66 27.75
C GLY A 212 6.21 -31.14 27.82
N SER A 213 5.88 -30.47 28.93
CA SER A 213 4.56 -29.86 29.14
C SER A 213 4.50 -28.41 28.68
N GLY A 214 5.62 -27.82 28.27
CA GLY A 214 5.73 -26.47 27.77
C GLY A 214 7.10 -26.18 27.18
N LEU A 215 7.18 -25.08 26.47
CA LEU A 215 8.37 -24.62 25.73
C LEU A 215 8.52 -23.13 25.85
N ASP A 216 9.75 -22.66 26.04
CA ASP A 216 10.17 -21.29 25.81
C ASP A 216 11.47 -21.27 25.00
N TYR A 217 11.47 -20.52 23.90
CA TYR A 217 12.65 -20.27 23.09
C TYR A 217 12.89 -18.79 22.96
N THR A 218 14.12 -18.35 23.17
CA THR A 218 14.57 -16.97 22.98
C THR A 218 15.65 -16.94 21.89
N GLY A 219 15.35 -16.25 20.77
CA GLY A 219 16.22 -16.19 19.60
C GLY A 219 17.51 -15.40 19.84
N GLU A 220 17.50 -14.40 20.73
CA GLU A 220 18.66 -13.61 21.11
C GLU A 220 19.72 -14.50 21.80
N SER A 221 19.33 -15.18 22.86
CA SER A 221 20.22 -16.08 23.63
C SER A 221 20.39 -17.46 23.00
N LYS A 222 19.51 -17.84 22.04
CA LYS A 222 19.42 -19.19 21.44
C LYS A 222 19.16 -20.28 22.47
N VAL A 223 18.56 -19.93 23.58
CA VAL A 223 18.23 -20.87 24.63
C VAL A 223 16.82 -21.43 24.37
N LEU A 224 16.74 -22.75 24.34
CA LEU A 224 15.52 -23.51 24.32
C LEU A 224 15.32 -24.11 25.69
N GLU A 225 14.26 -23.72 26.38
CA GLU A 225 13.85 -24.26 27.67
C GLU A 225 12.61 -25.12 27.51
N VAL A 226 12.69 -26.38 27.91
CA VAL A 226 11.53 -27.28 27.92
C VAL A 226 11.12 -27.50 29.36
N ARG A 227 9.84 -27.26 29.65
CA ARG A 227 9.29 -27.28 31.01
C ARG A 227 8.39 -28.48 31.28
N GLY A 228 8.25 -28.83 32.56
CA GLY A 228 7.37 -29.86 33.07
C GLY A 228 8.02 -31.23 33.06
N ARG A 229 7.23 -32.28 32.76
CA ARG A 229 7.72 -33.67 32.70
C ARG A 229 8.54 -33.87 31.41
N VAL A 230 9.81 -33.51 31.46
CA VAL A 230 10.69 -33.62 30.31
C VAL A 230 11.17 -35.07 30.17
N HIS A 231 10.98 -35.64 28.99
CA HIS A 231 11.55 -36.93 28.59
C HIS A 231 12.35 -36.72 27.29
N ALA A 232 13.60 -37.14 27.30
CA ALA A 232 14.49 -37.05 26.12
C ALA A 232 15.03 -38.41 25.76
N THR A 233 14.91 -38.77 24.49
CA THR A 233 15.53 -39.94 23.89
C THR A 233 16.55 -39.45 22.88
N ILE A 234 17.83 -39.71 23.19
CA ILE A 234 18.95 -39.34 22.32
C ILE A 234 19.57 -40.62 21.81
N LEU A 235 19.53 -40.85 20.50
CA LEU A 235 20.13 -41.98 19.85
C LEU A 235 21.54 -41.60 19.41
N PRO A 236 22.55 -42.45 19.75
CA PRO A 236 23.90 -42.21 19.28
C PRO A 236 23.92 -42.19 17.75
N ALA A 237 24.56 -41.18 17.16
CA ALA A 237 24.76 -41.14 15.73
C ALA A 237 25.45 -42.44 15.31
N SER A 238 24.74 -43.34 14.60
CA SER A 238 25.30 -44.54 14.06
C SER A 238 26.50 -44.15 13.21
N ALA A 239 27.69 -44.58 13.61
CA ALA A 239 28.88 -44.39 12.81
C ALA A 239 28.63 -45.12 11.49
N ALA A 240 28.25 -44.39 10.46
CA ALA A 240 28.16 -44.96 9.12
C ALA A 240 29.59 -45.33 8.71
N ARG A 241 29.84 -46.61 8.68
CA ARG A 241 31.03 -47.22 8.05
C ARG A 241 31.00 -47.01 6.54
#